data_76e1ceb0afcd8d5460ec6c957048c23a
#
_entry.id   76e1ceb0afcd8d5460ec6c957048c23a
#
_cell.length_a   1.000
_cell.length_b   1.000
_cell.length_c   1.000
_cell.angle_alpha   90.00
_cell.angle_beta   90.00
_cell.angle_gamma   90.00
#
_symmetry.space_group_name_H-M   'P 1'
#
loop_
_entity.id
_entity.type
_entity.pdbx_description
1 polymer ?
#
loop_
_entity_poly.entity_id
_entity_poly.type
_entity_poly.pdbx_seq_one_letter_code
_entity_poly.pdbx_strand_id
1 'polypeptide(L)'
;MTTTPLHKQVLSRYSSVQAWLELLGNLGRAPATLDAYGRALAHYLLHCEGSGLKPESATFEQVTLYIRELLPGAKSAVANSTLHQRLTAIRLWYDHLVFQGLCEHNPVPRGQHGRLAQVPGHGGFVRGLLPRLIKLPDIPTDEQWRHFLSIAARSSIRDRLMLSLAYFGALRRAELVALRIEDLDVAHRLISVRAETTKGKRSRVVCYSPDIAPVLIEHLHALRGAGWMRGSLFRSASDRNRGSPLSR
;
A
#
# COMPACT_ATOMS: atom_id res chain seq x y z
N MET A 1 14.78 18.04 14.78
CA MET A 1 15.17 17.97 13.35
C MET A 1 14.63 16.69 12.77
N THR A 2 13.64 16.73 11.90
CA THR A 2 13.08 15.56 11.22
C THR A 2 14.03 15.14 10.09
N THR A 3 14.78 14.07 10.30
CA THR A 3 15.68 13.52 9.28
C THR A 3 14.88 13.14 8.04
N THR A 4 15.17 13.76 6.92
CA THR A 4 14.53 13.41 5.63
C THR A 4 14.79 11.94 5.31
N PRO A 5 13.74 11.13 4.98
CA PRO A 5 13.93 9.73 4.65
C PRO A 5 14.95 9.53 3.51
N LEU A 6 15.80 8.50 3.63
CA LEU A 6 16.89 8.21 2.67
C LEU A 6 16.43 8.20 1.21
N HIS A 7 15.27 7.59 0.92
CA HIS A 7 14.75 7.56 -0.44
C HIS A 7 14.49 8.95 -1.02
N LYS A 8 14.03 9.92 -0.21
CA LYS A 8 13.83 11.30 -0.68
C LYS A 8 15.15 12.00 -0.98
N GLN A 9 16.21 11.70 -0.20
CA GLN A 9 17.56 12.24 -0.46
C GLN A 9 18.12 11.69 -1.78
N VAL A 10 17.90 10.41 -2.10
CA VAL A 10 18.29 9.83 -3.39
C VAL A 10 17.53 10.51 -4.52
N LEU A 11 16.21 10.60 -4.41
CA LEU A 11 15.36 11.17 -5.46
C LEU A 11 15.66 12.64 -5.73
N SER A 12 16.14 13.41 -4.75
CA SER A 12 16.49 14.83 -4.95
C SER A 12 17.66 15.05 -5.92
N ARG A 13 18.44 14.00 -6.21
CA ARG A 13 19.55 14.05 -7.18
C ARG A 13 19.08 13.88 -8.63
N TYR A 14 17.84 13.47 -8.84
CA TYR A 14 17.28 13.12 -10.16
C TYR A 14 16.04 13.98 -10.45
N SER A 15 16.24 15.09 -11.18
CA SER A 15 15.15 16.03 -11.54
C SER A 15 14.05 15.37 -12.36
N SER A 16 14.41 14.43 -13.25
CA SER A 16 13.45 13.67 -14.06
C SER A 16 12.48 12.83 -13.23
N VAL A 17 12.95 12.26 -12.11
CA VAL A 17 12.09 11.49 -11.19
C VAL A 17 11.17 12.41 -10.41
N GLN A 18 11.66 13.56 -9.96
CA GLN A 18 10.87 14.54 -9.24
C GLN A 18 9.73 15.06 -10.13
N ALA A 19 10.06 15.49 -11.36
CA ALA A 19 9.09 15.96 -12.34
C ALA A 19 8.02 14.89 -12.65
N TRP A 20 8.43 13.63 -12.79
CA TRP A 20 7.51 12.53 -13.02
C TRP A 20 6.57 12.26 -11.83
N LEU A 21 7.09 12.26 -10.60
CA LEU A 21 6.27 12.07 -9.40
C LEU A 21 5.28 13.24 -9.20
N GLU A 22 5.72 14.46 -9.50
CA GLU A 22 4.85 15.64 -9.49
C GLU A 22 3.74 15.54 -10.53
N LEU A 23 4.08 15.16 -11.77
CA LEU A 23 3.11 14.88 -12.83
C LEU A 23 2.06 13.86 -12.39
N LEU A 24 2.48 12.76 -11.78
CA LEU A 24 1.55 11.75 -11.27
C LEU A 24 0.66 12.30 -10.13
N GLY A 25 1.20 13.18 -9.30
CA GLY A 25 0.45 13.91 -8.27
C GLY A 25 -0.63 14.79 -8.87
N ASN A 26 -0.30 15.57 -9.89
CA ASN A 26 -1.22 16.44 -10.64
C ASN A 26 -2.32 15.63 -11.35
N LEU A 27 -2.01 14.39 -11.77
CA LEU A 27 -2.99 13.45 -12.31
C LEU A 27 -3.84 12.76 -11.23
N GLY A 28 -3.74 13.16 -9.96
CA GLY A 28 -4.56 12.67 -8.86
C GLY A 28 -4.16 11.28 -8.34
N ARG A 29 -2.92 10.84 -8.54
CA ARG A 29 -2.42 9.61 -7.92
C ARG A 29 -2.34 9.74 -6.40
N ALA A 30 -2.77 8.72 -5.70
CA ALA A 30 -2.78 8.73 -4.24
C ALA A 30 -1.37 8.93 -3.65
N PRO A 31 -1.19 9.74 -2.58
CA PRO A 31 0.12 10.00 -1.97
C PRO A 31 0.88 8.71 -1.60
N ALA A 32 0.17 7.69 -1.11
CA ALA A 32 0.78 6.39 -0.81
C ALA A 32 1.34 5.66 -2.06
N THR A 33 0.76 5.90 -3.24
CA THR A 33 1.26 5.35 -4.50
C THR A 33 2.52 6.10 -4.93
N LEU A 34 2.53 7.43 -4.82
CA LEU A 34 3.70 8.26 -5.12
C LEU A 34 4.90 7.89 -4.23
N ASP A 35 4.64 7.73 -2.93
CA ASP A 35 5.68 7.31 -1.98
C ASP A 35 6.19 5.89 -2.27
N ALA A 36 5.31 4.95 -2.63
CA ALA A 36 5.70 3.60 -3.02
C ALA A 36 6.54 3.58 -4.32
N TYR A 37 6.18 4.40 -5.31
CA TYR A 37 6.95 4.54 -6.55
C TYR A 37 8.27 5.24 -6.30
N GLY A 38 8.29 6.27 -5.46
CA GLY A 38 9.53 6.94 -5.06
C GLY A 38 10.52 5.99 -4.39
N ARG A 39 10.06 5.17 -3.44
CA ARG A 39 10.92 4.14 -2.81
C ARG A 39 11.43 3.11 -3.81
N ALA A 40 10.60 2.68 -4.75
CA ALA A 40 11.00 1.72 -5.79
C ALA A 40 12.09 2.30 -6.69
N LEU A 41 11.92 3.55 -7.15
CA LEU A 41 12.91 4.24 -7.97
C LEU A 41 14.19 4.54 -7.20
N ALA A 42 14.11 5.02 -5.96
CA ALA A 42 15.30 5.26 -5.15
C ALA A 42 16.18 4.00 -5.02
N HIS A 43 15.55 2.84 -4.82
CA HIS A 43 16.27 1.57 -4.75
C HIS A 43 16.96 1.22 -6.08
N TYR A 44 16.29 1.44 -7.21
CA TYR A 44 16.85 1.20 -8.54
C TYR A 44 18.00 2.17 -8.86
N LEU A 45 17.81 3.45 -8.54
CA LEU A 45 18.83 4.48 -8.76
C LEU A 45 20.10 4.25 -7.94
N LEU A 46 19.95 3.78 -6.69
CA LEU A 46 21.10 3.36 -5.86
C LEU A 46 21.85 2.19 -6.48
N HIS A 47 21.13 1.23 -7.08
CA HIS A 47 21.79 0.14 -7.83
C HIS A 47 22.54 0.69 -9.05
N CYS A 48 21.95 1.60 -9.82
CA CYS A 48 22.62 2.26 -10.94
C CYS A 48 23.89 3.00 -10.49
N GLU A 49 23.80 3.81 -9.42
CA GLU A 49 24.95 4.50 -8.85
C GLU A 49 26.06 3.53 -8.43
N GLY A 50 25.71 2.46 -7.70
CA GLY A 50 26.66 1.44 -7.26
C GLY A 50 27.33 0.65 -8.39
N SER A 51 26.66 0.58 -9.55
CA SER A 51 27.14 -0.10 -10.75
C SER A 51 27.78 0.86 -11.78
N GLY A 52 27.86 2.16 -11.49
CA GLY A 52 28.37 3.17 -12.42
C GLY A 52 27.50 3.35 -13.67
N LEU A 53 26.22 3.01 -13.60
CA LEU A 53 25.28 3.08 -14.73
C LEU A 53 24.56 4.43 -14.74
N LYS A 54 24.43 5.01 -15.93
CA LYS A 54 23.55 6.15 -16.15
C LYS A 54 22.12 5.62 -16.40
N PRO A 55 21.14 5.96 -15.58
CA PRO A 55 19.78 5.42 -15.73
C PRO A 55 19.18 5.68 -17.13
N GLU A 56 19.45 6.86 -17.72
CA GLU A 56 18.90 7.27 -19.01
C GLU A 56 19.40 6.42 -20.18
N SER A 57 20.54 5.76 -20.03
CA SER A 57 21.13 4.88 -21.05
C SER A 57 21.13 3.40 -20.65
N ALA A 58 20.35 3.03 -19.63
CA ALA A 58 20.28 1.66 -19.16
C ALA A 58 19.69 0.72 -20.22
N THR A 59 20.34 -0.43 -20.42
CA THR A 59 19.87 -1.46 -21.33
C THR A 59 18.98 -2.50 -20.63
N PHE A 60 18.32 -3.32 -21.43
CA PHE A 60 17.54 -4.45 -20.92
C PHE A 60 18.39 -5.40 -20.06
N GLU A 61 19.60 -5.71 -20.49
CA GLU A 61 20.53 -6.59 -19.79
C GLU A 61 20.88 -6.03 -18.41
N GLN A 62 21.12 -4.73 -18.32
CA GLN A 62 21.42 -4.05 -17.05
C GLN A 62 20.23 -4.09 -16.08
N VAL A 63 19.01 -3.93 -16.59
CA VAL A 63 17.81 -4.13 -15.78
C VAL A 63 17.68 -5.58 -15.31
N THR A 64 18.05 -6.57 -16.12
CA THR A 64 18.04 -7.98 -15.68
C THR A 64 19.04 -8.27 -14.58
N LEU A 65 20.20 -7.59 -14.54
CA LEU A 65 21.15 -7.68 -13.43
C LEU A 65 20.54 -7.16 -12.13
N TYR A 66 19.87 -6.01 -12.19
CA TYR A 66 19.13 -5.48 -11.05
C TYR A 66 18.05 -6.47 -10.54
N ILE A 67 17.31 -7.09 -11.46
CA ILE A 67 16.29 -8.09 -11.12
C ILE A 67 16.94 -9.29 -10.42
N ARG A 68 18.05 -9.79 -10.94
CA ARG A 68 18.78 -10.93 -10.40
C ARG A 68 19.17 -10.75 -8.93
N GLU A 69 19.55 -9.55 -8.53
CA GLU A 69 19.89 -9.23 -7.13
C GLU A 69 18.67 -9.31 -6.17
N LEU A 70 17.45 -9.27 -6.72
CA LEU A 70 16.21 -9.26 -5.97
C LEU A 70 15.45 -10.59 -6.00
N LEU A 71 15.93 -11.55 -6.79
CA LEU A 71 15.32 -12.88 -6.88
C LEU A 71 15.56 -13.73 -5.63
N PRO A 72 14.73 -14.75 -5.37
CA PRO A 72 14.95 -15.70 -4.28
C PRO A 72 16.35 -16.30 -4.33
N GLY A 73 17.04 -16.36 -3.19
CA GLY A 73 18.43 -16.84 -3.07
C GLY A 73 19.48 -15.74 -3.17
N ALA A 74 19.17 -14.55 -3.63
CA ALA A 74 20.07 -13.41 -3.60
C ALA A 74 20.10 -12.73 -2.22
N LYS A 75 21.20 -12.04 -1.88
CA LYS A 75 21.38 -11.34 -0.60
C LYS A 75 20.28 -10.27 -0.35
N SER A 76 19.83 -9.61 -1.41
CA SER A 76 18.82 -8.54 -1.37
C SER A 76 17.43 -9.03 -1.82
N ALA A 77 17.16 -10.33 -1.73
CA ALA A 77 15.93 -10.95 -2.19
C ALA A 77 14.69 -10.26 -1.60
N VAL A 78 13.67 -10.09 -2.43
CA VAL A 78 12.38 -9.52 -2.03
C VAL A 78 11.22 -10.42 -2.45
N ALA A 79 10.05 -10.19 -1.86
CA ALA A 79 8.85 -10.91 -2.30
C ALA A 79 8.52 -10.60 -3.77
N ASN A 80 8.01 -11.61 -4.50
CA ASN A 80 7.64 -11.47 -5.91
C ASN A 80 6.72 -10.28 -6.18
N SER A 81 5.74 -10.03 -5.30
CA SER A 81 4.85 -8.87 -5.39
C SER A 81 5.58 -7.52 -5.26
N THR A 82 6.60 -7.46 -4.40
CA THR A 82 7.44 -6.27 -4.24
C THR A 82 8.27 -6.01 -5.49
N LEU A 83 8.83 -7.08 -6.07
CA LEU A 83 9.61 -6.98 -7.30
C LEU A 83 8.75 -6.50 -8.47
N HIS A 84 7.55 -7.06 -8.63
CA HIS A 84 6.58 -6.60 -9.63
C HIS A 84 6.19 -5.13 -9.45
N GLN A 85 5.99 -4.69 -8.21
CA GLN A 85 5.67 -3.30 -7.91
C GLN A 85 6.85 -2.37 -8.26
N ARG A 86 8.08 -2.76 -7.93
CA ARG A 86 9.29 -2.00 -8.29
C ARG A 86 9.42 -1.87 -9.80
N LEU A 87 9.32 -2.97 -10.53
CA LEU A 87 9.39 -2.97 -11.99
C LEU A 87 8.27 -2.16 -12.64
N THR A 88 7.08 -2.11 -12.03
CA THR A 88 6.01 -1.25 -12.50
C THR A 88 6.37 0.22 -12.39
N ALA A 89 6.94 0.66 -11.27
CA ALA A 89 7.36 2.05 -11.08
C ALA A 89 8.50 2.42 -12.04
N ILE A 90 9.51 1.55 -12.16
CA ILE A 90 10.66 1.76 -13.07
C ILE A 90 10.18 1.87 -14.51
N ARG A 91 9.32 0.94 -14.97
CA ARG A 91 8.76 0.96 -16.32
C ARG A 91 8.01 2.26 -16.61
N LEU A 92 7.12 2.68 -15.72
CA LEU A 92 6.33 3.90 -15.91
C LEU A 92 7.20 5.15 -15.93
N TRP A 93 8.28 5.16 -15.17
CA TRP A 93 9.25 6.24 -15.24
C TRP A 93 10.03 6.24 -16.56
N TYR A 94 10.47 5.09 -17.05
CA TYR A 94 11.10 5.00 -18.39
C TYR A 94 10.13 5.37 -19.52
N ASP A 95 8.83 5.00 -19.43
CA ASP A 95 7.83 5.48 -20.37
C ASP A 95 7.80 7.03 -20.41
N HIS A 96 7.92 7.67 -19.24
CA HIS A 96 8.01 9.12 -19.15
C HIS A 96 9.31 9.67 -19.74
N LEU A 97 10.47 9.03 -19.48
CA LEU A 97 11.74 9.45 -20.08
C LEU A 97 11.71 9.36 -21.61
N VAL A 98 11.15 8.30 -22.16
CA VAL A 98 10.95 8.15 -23.63
C VAL A 98 10.04 9.24 -24.15
N PHE A 99 8.93 9.53 -23.48
CA PHE A 99 8.03 10.61 -23.86
C PHE A 99 8.70 11.99 -23.85
N GLN A 100 9.65 12.22 -22.93
CA GLN A 100 10.45 13.45 -22.85
C GLN A 100 11.65 13.48 -23.84
N GLY A 101 11.88 12.41 -24.59
CA GLY A 101 13.03 12.30 -25.48
C GLY A 101 14.39 12.13 -24.75
N LEU A 102 14.35 11.78 -23.45
CA LEU A 102 15.55 11.56 -22.63
C LEU A 102 16.09 10.14 -22.74
N CYS A 103 15.28 9.19 -23.21
CA CYS A 103 15.64 7.83 -23.55
C CYS A 103 15.04 7.47 -24.90
N GLU A 104 15.74 6.65 -25.68
CA GLU A 104 15.26 6.19 -26.98
C GLU A 104 14.16 5.14 -26.82
N HIS A 105 14.32 4.23 -25.86
CA HIS A 105 13.37 3.14 -25.60
C HIS A 105 13.32 2.75 -24.12
N ASN A 106 12.24 2.10 -23.74
CA ASN A 106 12.05 1.61 -22.37
C ASN A 106 12.74 0.25 -22.19
N PRO A 107 13.76 0.13 -21.30
CA PRO A 107 14.47 -1.13 -21.08
C PRO A 107 13.66 -2.15 -20.24
N VAL A 108 12.46 -1.81 -19.78
CA VAL A 108 11.59 -2.69 -19.01
C VAL A 108 10.38 -3.08 -19.86
N PRO A 109 10.46 -4.14 -20.69
CA PRO A 109 9.41 -4.49 -21.62
C PRO A 109 8.10 -4.85 -20.90
N ARG A 110 7.02 -4.54 -21.58
CA ARG A 110 5.66 -4.96 -21.17
C ARG A 110 5.42 -6.39 -21.65
N GLY A 111 4.78 -7.22 -20.81
CA GLY A 111 4.22 -8.47 -21.29
C GLY A 111 3.17 -8.17 -22.35
N GLN A 112 3.18 -8.94 -23.42
CA GLN A 112 2.11 -8.87 -24.42
C GLN A 112 0.86 -9.54 -23.86
N HIS A 113 -0.24 -8.81 -23.79
CA HIS A 113 -1.56 -9.32 -23.47
C HIS A 113 -2.37 -9.36 -24.76
N GLY A 114 -2.66 -10.53 -25.29
CA GLY A 114 -3.47 -10.65 -26.49
C GLY A 114 -3.55 -12.08 -27.05
N ARG A 115 -4.30 -12.26 -28.13
CA ARG A 115 -4.46 -13.56 -28.83
C ARG A 115 -3.14 -14.19 -29.25
N LEU A 116 -2.13 -13.39 -29.57
CA LEU A 116 -0.77 -13.84 -29.93
C LEU A 116 -0.04 -14.52 -28.76
N ALA A 117 -0.42 -14.25 -27.52
CA ALA A 117 0.15 -14.90 -26.33
C ALA A 117 -0.16 -16.39 -26.22
N GLN A 118 -1.10 -16.88 -27.04
CA GLN A 118 -1.55 -18.27 -27.07
C GLN A 118 -0.98 -19.06 -28.25
N VAL A 119 -0.20 -18.45 -29.12
CA VAL A 119 0.41 -19.11 -30.28
C VAL A 119 1.61 -19.95 -29.84
N PRO A 120 1.60 -21.27 -30.03
CA PRO A 120 2.75 -22.12 -29.73
C PRO A 120 3.99 -21.66 -30.53
N GLY A 121 5.13 -21.53 -29.88
CA GLY A 121 6.39 -21.11 -30.52
C GLY A 121 6.75 -19.62 -30.36
N HIS A 122 5.87 -18.76 -29.84
CA HIS A 122 6.20 -17.40 -29.48
C HIS A 122 6.76 -17.38 -28.04
N GLY A 123 8.08 -17.55 -27.95
CA GLY A 123 8.77 -17.80 -26.70
C GLY A 123 8.82 -16.61 -25.73
N GLY A 124 8.86 -16.94 -24.48
CA GLY A 124 9.58 -16.35 -23.35
C GLY A 124 9.07 -15.02 -22.78
N PHE A 125 8.87 -13.98 -23.56
CA PHE A 125 8.57 -12.63 -23.06
C PHE A 125 7.10 -12.21 -23.09
N VAL A 126 6.22 -13.09 -23.49
CA VAL A 126 4.79 -12.82 -23.70
C VAL A 126 4.05 -12.41 -22.42
N ARG A 127 4.55 -12.81 -21.25
CA ARG A 127 3.93 -12.55 -19.94
C ARG A 127 4.67 -11.52 -19.06
N GLY A 128 5.64 -10.79 -19.63
CA GLY A 128 6.50 -9.87 -18.89
C GLY A 128 7.77 -10.53 -18.37
N LEU A 129 8.68 -9.73 -17.76
CA LEU A 129 10.00 -10.17 -17.32
C LEU A 129 10.00 -11.25 -16.24
N LEU A 130 8.92 -11.38 -15.49
CA LEU A 130 8.84 -12.26 -14.34
C LEU A 130 7.51 -12.98 -14.28
N PRO A 131 7.48 -14.26 -13.90
CA PRO A 131 6.25 -14.96 -13.61
C PRO A 131 5.57 -14.34 -12.38
N ARG A 132 4.23 -14.22 -12.41
CA ARG A 132 3.45 -13.88 -11.22
C ARG A 132 3.28 -15.15 -10.39
N LEU A 133 3.97 -15.20 -9.27
CA LEU A 133 3.77 -16.25 -8.28
C LEU A 133 2.57 -15.86 -7.41
N ILE A 134 1.50 -16.61 -7.52
CA ILE A 134 0.33 -16.46 -6.66
C ILE A 134 0.60 -17.26 -5.40
N LYS A 135 0.89 -16.57 -4.29
CA LYS A 135 0.96 -17.20 -2.97
C LYS A 135 -0.44 -17.22 -2.39
N LEU A 136 -0.93 -18.39 -2.03
CA LEU A 136 -2.17 -18.50 -1.27
C LEU A 136 -2.01 -17.77 0.07
N PRO A 137 -3.06 -17.10 0.55
CA PRO A 137 -3.04 -16.50 1.87
C PRO A 137 -2.86 -17.60 2.92
N ASP A 138 -2.11 -17.28 3.96
CA ASP A 138 -2.02 -18.12 5.15
C ASP A 138 -3.30 -17.90 5.97
N ILE A 139 -4.12 -18.94 6.06
CA ILE A 139 -5.40 -18.91 6.78
C ILE A 139 -5.14 -19.54 8.15
N PRO A 140 -5.37 -18.80 9.25
CA PRO A 140 -5.20 -19.35 10.58
C PRO A 140 -6.08 -20.58 10.80
N THR A 141 -5.57 -21.58 11.51
CA THR A 141 -6.38 -22.70 11.98
C THR A 141 -7.40 -22.22 13.03
N ASP A 142 -8.44 -23.02 13.28
CA ASP A 142 -9.44 -22.71 14.32
C ASP A 142 -8.82 -22.53 15.71
N GLU A 143 -7.75 -23.26 16.01
CA GLU A 143 -7.02 -23.14 17.26
C GLU A 143 -6.26 -21.81 17.35
N GLN A 144 -5.52 -21.45 16.30
CA GLN A 144 -4.82 -20.16 16.19
C GLN A 144 -5.80 -19.00 16.27
N TRP A 145 -6.97 -19.15 15.62
CA TRP A 145 -8.01 -18.13 15.65
C TRP A 145 -8.62 -17.97 17.06
N ARG A 146 -8.95 -19.07 17.74
CA ARG A 146 -9.44 -19.04 19.13
C ARG A 146 -8.41 -18.42 20.08
N HIS A 147 -7.13 -18.77 19.93
CA HIS A 147 -6.06 -18.18 20.72
C HIS A 147 -5.96 -16.67 20.49
N PHE A 148 -5.99 -16.24 19.23
CA PHE A 148 -6.00 -14.82 18.87
C PHE A 148 -7.18 -14.06 19.50
N LEU A 149 -8.40 -14.62 19.45
CA LEU A 149 -9.57 -14.01 20.06
C LEU A 149 -9.46 -13.92 21.60
N SER A 150 -8.84 -14.90 22.24
CA SER A 150 -8.60 -14.89 23.69
C SER A 150 -7.66 -13.75 24.13
N ILE A 151 -6.63 -13.46 23.33
CA ILE A 151 -5.73 -12.32 23.54
C ILE A 151 -6.47 -11.01 23.27
N ALA A 152 -7.21 -10.96 22.18
CA ALA A 152 -7.98 -9.77 21.78
C ALA A 152 -9.01 -9.37 22.84
N ALA A 153 -9.64 -10.34 23.51
CA ALA A 153 -10.60 -10.08 24.58
C ALA A 153 -10.00 -9.34 25.79
N ARG A 154 -8.68 -9.43 25.99
CA ARG A 154 -7.93 -8.74 27.07
C ARG A 154 -7.40 -7.38 26.66
N SER A 155 -7.55 -7.00 25.39
CA SER A 155 -7.10 -5.71 24.87
C SER A 155 -8.00 -4.56 25.32
N SER A 156 -7.55 -3.31 25.09
CA SER A 156 -8.35 -2.13 25.36
C SER A 156 -9.69 -2.17 24.62
N ILE A 157 -10.71 -1.50 25.18
CA ILE A 157 -12.04 -1.41 24.54
C ILE A 157 -11.93 -0.89 23.09
N ARG A 158 -11.05 0.07 22.85
CA ARG A 158 -10.74 0.62 21.53
C ARG A 158 -10.23 -0.49 20.58
N ASP A 159 -9.25 -1.27 21.02
CA ASP A 159 -8.58 -2.26 20.16
C ASP A 159 -9.52 -3.46 19.91
N ARG A 160 -10.32 -3.85 20.91
CA ARG A 160 -11.39 -4.85 20.76
C ARG A 160 -12.40 -4.41 19.71
N LEU A 161 -12.87 -3.15 19.79
CA LEU A 161 -13.82 -2.61 18.82
C LEU A 161 -13.19 -2.53 17.42
N MET A 162 -11.95 -2.05 17.29
CA MET A 162 -11.25 -2.00 16.00
C MET A 162 -11.18 -3.38 15.34
N LEU A 163 -10.83 -4.39 16.12
CA LEU A 163 -10.72 -5.76 15.62
C LEU A 163 -12.08 -6.32 15.19
N SER A 164 -13.10 -6.11 16.01
CA SER A 164 -14.46 -6.56 15.71
C SER A 164 -15.02 -5.90 14.46
N LEU A 165 -14.84 -4.60 14.29
CA LEU A 165 -15.29 -3.88 13.10
C LEU A 165 -14.49 -4.26 11.85
N ALA A 166 -13.18 -4.53 11.99
CA ALA A 166 -12.37 -5.02 10.88
C ALA A 166 -12.87 -6.39 10.39
N TYR A 167 -13.19 -7.29 11.31
CA TYR A 167 -13.63 -8.65 10.99
C TYR A 167 -15.07 -8.68 10.44
N PHE A 168 -16.05 -8.20 11.21
CA PHE A 168 -17.46 -8.29 10.82
C PHE A 168 -17.86 -7.29 9.73
N GLY A 169 -17.28 -6.08 9.75
CA GLY A 169 -17.53 -5.06 8.73
C GLY A 169 -16.67 -5.18 7.49
N ALA A 170 -15.72 -6.15 7.46
CA ALA A 170 -14.73 -6.30 6.41
C ALA A 170 -14.05 -4.96 6.03
N LEU A 171 -13.77 -4.13 7.05
CA LEU A 171 -13.19 -2.82 6.87
C LEU A 171 -11.69 -2.92 6.61
N ARG A 172 -11.22 -2.22 5.57
CA ARG A 172 -9.78 -2.06 5.36
C ARG A 172 -9.17 -1.21 6.47
N ARG A 173 -7.90 -1.47 6.80
CA ARG A 173 -7.17 -0.70 7.82
C ARG A 173 -7.34 0.82 7.65
N ALA A 174 -7.28 1.32 6.42
CA ALA A 174 -7.41 2.74 6.15
C ALA A 174 -8.81 3.27 6.40
N GLU A 175 -9.83 2.49 6.06
CA GLU A 175 -11.23 2.81 6.28
C GLU A 175 -11.52 2.83 7.78
N LEU A 176 -11.07 1.79 8.50
CA LEU A 176 -11.23 1.66 9.93
C LEU A 176 -10.64 2.86 10.70
N VAL A 177 -9.38 3.21 10.42
CA VAL A 177 -8.67 4.31 11.08
C VAL A 177 -9.32 5.67 10.78
N ALA A 178 -9.94 5.83 9.60
CA ALA A 178 -10.60 7.06 9.19
C ALA A 178 -12.06 7.17 9.64
N LEU A 179 -12.61 6.15 10.34
CA LEU A 179 -14.00 6.23 10.85
C LEU A 179 -14.19 7.41 11.79
N ARG A 180 -15.34 8.03 11.68
CA ARG A 180 -15.81 9.10 12.57
C ARG A 180 -17.03 8.64 13.36
N ILE A 181 -17.30 9.32 14.44
CA ILE A 181 -18.52 9.09 15.25
C ILE A 181 -19.76 9.31 14.39
N GLU A 182 -19.72 10.31 13.51
CA GLU A 182 -20.81 10.68 12.60
C GLU A 182 -21.08 9.64 11.50
N ASP A 183 -20.14 8.73 11.26
CA ASP A 183 -20.32 7.64 10.28
C ASP A 183 -21.20 6.49 10.83
N LEU A 184 -21.56 6.53 12.12
CA LEU A 184 -22.28 5.46 12.82
C LEU A 184 -23.77 5.74 12.91
N ASP A 185 -24.57 4.80 12.45
CA ASP A 185 -25.97 4.66 12.81
C ASP A 185 -26.11 3.51 13.82
N VAL A 186 -26.06 3.87 15.09
CA VAL A 186 -26.08 2.89 16.19
C VAL A 186 -27.44 2.18 16.29
N ALA A 187 -28.53 2.88 15.96
CA ALA A 187 -29.89 2.33 16.06
C ALA A 187 -30.09 1.18 15.04
N HIS A 188 -29.57 1.34 13.83
CA HIS A 188 -29.71 0.35 12.77
C HIS A 188 -28.47 -0.54 12.61
N ARG A 189 -27.46 -0.35 13.45
CA ARG A 189 -26.15 -1.07 13.38
C ARG A 189 -25.46 -0.92 12.03
N LEU A 190 -25.48 0.29 11.47
CA LEU A 190 -24.89 0.61 10.19
C LEU A 190 -23.66 1.51 10.36
N ILE A 191 -22.71 1.35 9.46
CA ILE A 191 -21.53 2.21 9.35
C ILE A 191 -21.43 2.69 7.91
N SER A 192 -21.38 4.00 7.72
CA SER A 192 -21.15 4.63 6.43
C SER A 192 -19.66 4.72 6.16
N VAL A 193 -19.16 3.95 5.18
CA VAL A 193 -17.76 4.02 4.74
C VAL A 193 -17.68 5.04 3.60
N ARG A 194 -17.08 6.18 3.90
CA ARG A 194 -17.02 7.33 2.98
C ARG A 194 -16.10 7.07 1.80
N ALA A 195 -16.46 7.56 0.60
CA ALA A 195 -15.73 7.34 -0.65
C ALA A 195 -14.26 7.75 -0.57
N GLU A 196 -13.96 8.89 0.05
CA GLU A 196 -12.59 9.42 0.18
C GLU A 196 -11.67 8.54 1.03
N THR A 197 -12.21 7.69 1.89
CA THR A 197 -11.44 6.76 2.71
C THR A 197 -11.15 5.43 2.01
N THR A 198 -11.88 5.15 0.91
CA THR A 198 -11.79 3.87 0.19
C THR A 198 -10.78 3.92 -0.94
N LYS A 199 -10.12 2.80 -1.22
CA LYS A 199 -9.18 2.68 -2.34
C LYS A 199 -9.86 2.92 -3.71
N GLY A 200 -11.13 2.52 -3.84
CA GLY A 200 -11.90 2.64 -5.09
C GLY A 200 -12.72 3.91 -5.20
N LYS A 201 -12.61 4.85 -4.26
CA LYS A 201 -13.41 6.09 -4.19
C LYS A 201 -14.92 5.83 -4.30
N ARG A 202 -15.38 4.73 -3.71
CA ARG A 202 -16.82 4.36 -3.68
C ARG A 202 -17.26 4.26 -2.23
N SER A 203 -18.32 4.97 -1.86
CA SER A 203 -18.96 4.82 -0.56
C SER A 203 -19.71 3.49 -0.49
N ARG A 204 -19.84 2.97 0.71
CA ARG A 204 -20.71 1.83 1.00
C ARG A 204 -21.19 1.90 2.45
N VAL A 205 -22.29 1.21 2.72
CA VAL A 205 -22.76 0.98 4.08
C VAL A 205 -22.45 -0.48 4.45
N VAL A 206 -21.98 -0.68 5.66
CA VAL A 206 -21.75 -2.02 6.24
C VAL A 206 -22.58 -2.17 7.51
N CYS A 207 -23.08 -3.39 7.74
CA CYS A 207 -23.73 -3.77 8.99
C CYS A 207 -22.70 -4.43 9.91
N TYR A 208 -22.84 -4.27 11.21
CA TYR A 208 -22.08 -5.01 12.20
C TYR A 208 -22.99 -5.91 13.07
N SER A 209 -22.38 -7.00 13.60
CA SER A 209 -23.09 -7.95 14.45
C SER A 209 -23.66 -7.29 15.71
N PRO A 210 -24.85 -7.73 16.20
CA PRO A 210 -25.38 -7.30 17.48
C PRO A 210 -24.38 -7.42 18.64
N ASP A 211 -23.51 -8.42 18.61
CA ASP A 211 -22.51 -8.67 19.66
C ASP A 211 -21.47 -7.55 19.79
N ILE A 212 -21.33 -6.72 18.75
CA ILE A 212 -20.42 -5.57 18.78
C ILE A 212 -21.08 -4.36 19.46
N ALA A 213 -22.39 -4.28 19.48
CA ALA A 213 -23.10 -3.10 19.98
C ALA A 213 -22.71 -2.73 21.43
N PRO A 214 -22.58 -3.65 22.40
CA PRO A 214 -22.13 -3.31 23.76
C PRO A 214 -20.72 -2.69 23.77
N VAL A 215 -19.79 -3.26 23.01
CA VAL A 215 -18.40 -2.79 22.93
C VAL A 215 -18.33 -1.40 22.27
N LEU A 216 -19.15 -1.16 21.24
CA LEU A 216 -19.28 0.14 20.59
C LEU A 216 -19.85 1.20 21.53
N ILE A 217 -20.93 0.87 22.25
CA ILE A 217 -21.58 1.79 23.19
C ILE A 217 -20.59 2.16 24.30
N GLU A 218 -19.89 1.19 24.90
CA GLU A 218 -18.88 1.42 25.92
C GLU A 218 -17.77 2.34 25.42
N HIS A 219 -17.28 2.11 24.19
CA HIS A 219 -16.26 2.98 23.56
C HIS A 219 -16.79 4.40 23.34
N LEU A 220 -18.02 4.57 22.87
CA LEU A 220 -18.64 5.88 22.70
C LEU A 220 -18.83 6.61 24.03
N HIS A 221 -19.17 5.89 25.11
CA HIS A 221 -19.23 6.46 26.46
C HIS A 221 -17.87 6.95 26.93
N ALA A 222 -16.81 6.17 26.70
CA ALA A 222 -15.44 6.58 27.03
C ALA A 222 -15.01 7.82 26.24
N LEU A 223 -15.36 7.92 24.95
CA LEU A 223 -15.08 9.10 24.13
C LEU A 223 -15.83 10.34 24.67
N ARG A 224 -17.10 10.20 25.01
CA ARG A 224 -17.90 11.28 25.59
C ARG A 224 -17.35 11.75 26.92
N GLY A 225 -16.96 10.82 27.80
CA GLY A 225 -16.30 11.15 29.08
C GLY A 225 -15.00 11.92 28.92
N ALA A 226 -14.31 11.72 27.79
CA ALA A 226 -13.10 12.49 27.42
C ALA A 226 -13.39 13.79 26.64
N GLY A 227 -14.67 14.18 26.48
CA GLY A 227 -15.09 15.39 25.77
C GLY A 227 -15.17 15.27 24.24
N TRP A 228 -15.02 14.07 23.69
CA TRP A 228 -15.06 13.85 22.23
C TRP A 228 -16.45 13.39 21.77
N MET A 229 -17.27 14.34 21.39
CA MET A 229 -18.63 14.09 20.91
C MET A 229 -18.71 13.88 19.39
N ARG A 230 -17.66 14.28 18.65
CA ARG A 230 -17.58 14.26 17.18
C ARG A 230 -16.15 13.95 16.70
N GLY A 231 -16.03 13.66 15.42
CA GLY A 231 -14.74 13.43 14.75
C GLY A 231 -14.27 11.97 14.86
N SER A 232 -12.97 11.77 14.95
CA SER A 232 -12.36 10.42 14.86
C SER A 232 -12.90 9.47 15.92
N LEU A 233 -13.42 8.31 15.46
CA LEU A 233 -13.89 7.23 16.33
C LEU A 233 -12.70 6.60 17.08
N PHE A 234 -11.56 6.48 16.43
CA PHE A 234 -10.36 5.88 17.02
C PHE A 234 -9.26 6.92 17.20
N ARG A 235 -8.73 6.98 18.43
CA ARG A 235 -7.71 7.94 18.83
C ARG A 235 -6.49 7.24 19.41
N SER A 236 -5.33 7.88 19.28
CA SER A 236 -4.08 7.35 19.81
C SER A 236 -4.09 7.29 21.33
N ALA A 237 -3.58 6.17 21.87
CA ALA A 237 -3.30 6.01 23.29
C ALA A 237 -1.80 6.21 23.62
N SER A 238 -0.95 6.47 22.61
CA SER A 238 0.47 6.70 22.79
C SER A 238 0.71 8.03 23.51
N ASP A 239 1.67 8.07 24.43
CA ASP A 239 2.01 9.29 25.18
C ASP A 239 2.52 10.42 24.26
N ARG A 240 3.10 10.07 23.11
CA ARG A 240 3.58 11.05 22.13
C ARG A 240 2.46 11.90 21.51
N ASN A 241 1.27 11.32 21.29
CA ASN A 241 0.17 11.93 20.56
C ASN A 241 -1.20 11.48 21.08
N ARG A 242 -1.33 11.31 22.40
CA ARG A 242 -2.57 10.88 23.07
C ARG A 242 -3.76 11.75 22.64
N GLY A 243 -4.86 11.10 22.28
CA GLY A 243 -6.09 11.78 21.85
C GLY A 243 -6.09 12.26 20.40
N SER A 244 -4.95 12.26 19.70
CA SER A 244 -4.94 12.55 18.26
C SER A 244 -5.63 11.45 17.45
N PRO A 245 -6.22 11.77 16.28
CA PRO A 245 -6.71 10.74 15.35
C PRO A 245 -5.63 9.70 15.08
N LEU A 246 -6.02 8.42 14.98
CA LEU A 246 -5.09 7.39 14.55
C LEU A 246 -4.63 7.66 13.11
N SER A 247 -3.33 7.54 12.88
CA SER A 247 -2.74 7.58 11.55
C SER A 247 -2.39 6.17 11.05
N ARG A 248 -2.20 6.04 9.75
CA ARG A 248 -1.76 4.78 9.14
C ARG A 248 -0.39 4.34 9.60
#